data_6e02dfbccc5913fc7c498a8f1e0b6a9f
#
_entry.id   6e02dfbccc5913fc7c498a8f1e0b6a9f
#
_cell.length_a   1.000
_cell.length_b   1.000
_cell.length_c   1.000
_cell.angle_alpha   90.00
_cell.angle_beta   90.00
_cell.angle_gamma   90.00
#
_symmetry.space_group_name_H-M   'P 1'
#
loop_
_entity.id
_entity.type
_entity.pdbx_description
1 polymer ?
#
loop_
_entity_poly.entity_id
_entity_poly.type
_entity_poly.pdbx_seq_one_letter_code
_entity_poly.pdbx_strand_id
1 'polypeptide(L)'
;MAKRNIHPRKGLWTLPAGFMENAETLQAGALRETMEETGSEAKVIMPYTMFSLPHINQVHLFYLADLLDENFGPTSESMEVKLFSKDEILWNELAFPTVERTLKYYIEDSENNDFIFREEDITLWK
;
A
#
# COMPACT_ATOMS: atom_id res chain seq x y z
N MET A 1 2.56 7.76 -0.09
CA MET A 1 2.94 6.76 0.93
C MET A 1 2.94 7.36 2.32
N ALA A 2 2.94 6.52 3.32
CA ALA A 2 2.96 6.91 4.73
C ALA A 2 4.21 6.34 5.42
N LYS A 3 4.83 7.14 6.28
CA LYS A 3 5.97 6.72 7.11
C LYS A 3 5.45 6.19 8.43
N ARG A 4 5.72 4.91 8.71
CA ARG A 4 5.14 4.20 9.86
C ARG A 4 5.57 4.79 11.20
N ASN A 5 4.60 4.98 12.10
CA ASN A 5 4.82 5.40 13.48
C ASN A 5 4.52 4.28 14.49
N ILE A 6 4.41 3.04 14.01
CA ILE A 6 4.14 1.86 14.83
C ILE A 6 5.08 0.73 14.48
N HIS A 7 5.35 -0.15 15.43
CA HIS A 7 6.10 -1.38 15.19
C HIS A 7 5.19 -2.47 14.58
N PRO A 8 5.70 -3.36 13.76
CA PRO A 8 7.08 -3.44 13.28
C PRO A 8 7.40 -2.38 12.23
N ARG A 9 8.68 -2.23 11.90
CA ARG A 9 9.17 -1.38 10.80
C ARG A 9 8.84 0.10 10.96
N LYS A 10 8.82 0.59 12.19
CA LYS A 10 8.66 2.01 12.49
C LYS A 10 9.74 2.85 11.79
N GLY A 11 9.33 3.96 11.18
CA GLY A 11 10.24 4.85 10.47
C GLY A 11 10.45 4.50 8.99
N LEU A 12 9.87 3.41 8.50
CA LEU A 12 9.93 3.03 7.08
C LEU A 12 8.63 3.39 6.37
N TRP A 13 8.72 3.54 5.05
CA TRP A 13 7.60 3.95 4.21
C TRP A 13 6.79 2.76 3.72
N THR A 14 5.49 2.94 3.65
CA THR A 14 4.55 1.91 3.18
C THR A 14 3.38 2.53 2.43
N LEU A 15 2.71 1.70 1.65
CA LEU A 15 1.36 1.98 1.19
C LEU A 15 0.38 1.70 2.33
N PRO A 16 -0.77 2.40 2.42
CA PRO A 16 -1.75 2.14 3.47
C PRO A 16 -2.19 0.68 3.47
N ALA A 17 -2.16 0.05 4.62
CA ALA A 17 -2.54 -1.35 4.79
C ALA A 17 -2.90 -1.66 6.25
N GLY A 18 -3.70 -2.69 6.44
CA GLY A 18 -4.07 -3.21 7.74
C GLY A 18 -4.91 -4.46 7.63
N PHE A 19 -5.31 -4.99 8.76
CA PHE A 19 -6.19 -6.14 8.82
C PHE A 19 -7.64 -5.73 8.63
N MET A 20 -8.41 -6.61 7.98
CA MET A 20 -9.86 -6.41 7.85
C MET A 20 -10.54 -6.51 9.22
N GLU A 21 -11.55 -5.67 9.41
CA GLU A 21 -12.46 -5.77 10.53
C GLU A 21 -13.61 -6.73 10.20
N ASN A 22 -14.31 -7.21 11.24
CA ASN A 22 -15.46 -8.09 11.06
C ASN A 22 -16.57 -7.40 10.24
N ALA A 23 -17.20 -8.16 9.35
CA ALA A 23 -18.29 -7.70 8.49
C ALA A 23 -17.91 -6.60 7.49
N GLU A 24 -16.62 -6.40 7.26
CA GLU A 24 -16.08 -5.43 6.34
C GLU A 24 -15.76 -6.10 4.99
N THR A 25 -16.08 -5.41 3.88
CA THR A 25 -15.63 -5.88 2.56
C THR A 25 -14.14 -5.55 2.39
N LEU A 26 -13.48 -6.23 1.43
CA LEU A 26 -12.08 -5.95 1.11
C LEU A 26 -11.87 -4.48 0.72
N GLN A 27 -12.74 -3.94 -0.14
CA GLN A 27 -12.64 -2.55 -0.59
C GLN A 27 -12.90 -1.56 0.56
N ALA A 28 -13.92 -1.83 1.37
CA ALA A 28 -14.23 -0.98 2.52
C ALA A 28 -13.05 -0.93 3.50
N GLY A 29 -12.42 -2.09 3.75
CA GLY A 29 -11.23 -2.18 4.60
C GLY A 29 -10.06 -1.37 4.05
N ALA A 30 -9.78 -1.48 2.77
CA ALA A 30 -8.71 -0.72 2.13
C ALA A 30 -8.96 0.80 2.21
N LEU A 31 -10.19 1.24 1.99
CA LEU A 31 -10.54 2.66 2.09
C LEU A 31 -10.48 3.17 3.53
N ARG A 32 -10.91 2.37 4.49
CA ARG A 32 -10.82 2.69 5.92
C ARG A 32 -9.36 2.85 6.35
N GLU A 33 -8.50 1.90 6.00
CA GLU A 33 -7.08 1.95 6.32
C GLU A 33 -6.40 3.16 5.67
N THR A 34 -6.77 3.49 4.44
CA THR A 34 -6.26 4.69 3.77
C THR A 34 -6.61 5.95 4.54
N MET A 35 -7.86 6.07 4.99
CA MET A 35 -8.31 7.21 5.79
C MET A 35 -7.58 7.27 7.14
N GLU A 36 -7.49 6.15 7.85
CA GLU A 36 -6.85 6.08 9.17
C GLU A 36 -5.35 6.41 9.11
N GLU A 37 -4.67 5.97 8.06
CA GLU A 37 -3.22 6.11 7.95
C GLU A 37 -2.78 7.37 7.23
N THR A 38 -3.61 7.95 6.38
CA THR A 38 -3.24 9.13 5.58
C THR A 38 -4.16 10.33 5.75
N GLY A 39 -5.37 10.14 6.21
CA GLY A 39 -6.39 11.19 6.28
C GLY A 39 -7.08 11.48 4.96
N SER A 40 -6.84 10.72 3.91
CA SER A 40 -7.38 10.96 2.57
C SER A 40 -8.49 10.01 2.19
N GLU A 41 -9.40 10.50 1.36
CA GLU A 41 -10.41 9.68 0.70
C GLU A 41 -9.88 9.22 -0.66
N ALA A 42 -10.23 7.99 -1.02
CA ALA A 42 -9.84 7.38 -2.29
C ALA A 42 -11.03 6.63 -2.89
N LYS A 43 -10.97 6.43 -4.21
CA LYS A 43 -11.94 5.61 -4.95
C LYS A 43 -11.20 4.44 -5.57
N VAL A 44 -11.65 3.22 -5.26
CA VAL A 44 -11.05 2.01 -5.82
C VAL A 44 -11.38 1.89 -7.31
N ILE A 45 -10.37 1.60 -8.11
CA ILE A 45 -10.50 1.36 -9.55
C ILE A 45 -10.55 -0.15 -9.81
N MET A 46 -9.54 -0.89 -9.32
CA MET A 46 -9.44 -2.34 -9.54
C MET A 46 -8.47 -2.98 -8.55
N PRO A 47 -8.62 -4.30 -8.27
CA PRO A 47 -7.55 -5.05 -7.62
C PRO A 47 -6.29 -5.00 -8.48
N TYR A 48 -5.14 -4.79 -7.87
CA TYR A 48 -3.92 -4.58 -8.65
C TYR A 48 -2.86 -5.64 -8.41
N THR A 49 -2.47 -5.88 -7.16
CA THR A 49 -1.54 -6.95 -6.82
C THR A 49 -2.03 -7.76 -5.64
N MET A 50 -1.80 -9.06 -5.69
CA MET A 50 -2.12 -9.96 -4.58
C MET A 50 -0.92 -10.87 -4.31
N PHE A 51 -0.48 -10.89 -3.07
CA PHE A 51 0.67 -11.70 -2.64
C PHE A 51 0.25 -12.71 -1.60
N SER A 52 0.58 -13.96 -1.84
CA SER A 52 0.44 -15.02 -0.86
C SER A 52 1.73 -15.15 -0.07
N LEU A 53 1.65 -15.06 1.24
CA LEU A 53 2.79 -15.09 2.17
C LEU A 53 2.61 -16.27 3.15
N PRO A 54 2.87 -17.53 2.69
CA PRO A 54 2.56 -18.71 3.50
C PRO A 54 3.37 -18.80 4.79
N HIS A 55 4.58 -18.26 4.81
CA HIS A 55 5.44 -18.28 6.01
C HIS A 55 4.90 -17.45 7.18
N ILE A 56 3.99 -16.51 6.93
CA ILE A 56 3.32 -15.70 7.96
C ILE A 56 1.80 -15.82 7.91
N ASN A 57 1.28 -16.75 7.10
CA ASN A 57 -0.17 -17.00 6.95
C ASN A 57 -0.97 -15.75 6.59
N GLN A 58 -0.46 -14.95 5.64
CA GLN A 58 -1.10 -13.72 5.19
C GLN A 58 -1.25 -13.67 3.69
N VAL A 59 -2.25 -12.91 3.26
CA VAL A 59 -2.43 -12.47 1.88
C VAL A 59 -2.44 -10.94 1.89
N HIS A 60 -1.61 -10.34 1.04
CA HIS A 60 -1.61 -8.89 0.84
C HIS A 60 -2.28 -8.57 -0.49
N LEU A 61 -3.39 -7.84 -0.44
CA LEU A 61 -4.08 -7.36 -1.62
C LEU A 61 -3.96 -5.84 -1.71
N PHE A 62 -3.44 -5.35 -2.82
CA PHE A 62 -3.36 -3.92 -3.09
C PHE A 62 -4.33 -3.55 -4.20
N TYR A 63 -5.02 -2.44 -4.02
CA TYR A 63 -5.91 -1.86 -5.01
C TYR A 63 -5.25 -0.70 -5.74
N LEU A 64 -5.55 -0.58 -7.03
CA LEU A 64 -5.34 0.67 -7.75
C LEU A 64 -6.51 1.59 -7.43
N ALA A 65 -6.23 2.82 -7.06
CA ALA A 65 -7.24 3.76 -6.63
C ALA A 65 -6.91 5.18 -7.07
N ASP A 66 -7.96 6.00 -7.19
CA ASP A 66 -7.82 7.45 -7.36
C ASP A 66 -7.89 8.15 -6.01
N LEU A 67 -7.00 9.09 -5.79
CA LEU A 67 -7.05 9.98 -4.64
C LEU A 67 -8.10 11.06 -4.91
N LEU A 68 -9.08 11.19 -4.02
CA LEU A 68 -10.20 12.12 -4.22
C LEU A 68 -9.94 13.53 -3.69
N ASP A 69 -8.97 13.66 -2.79
CA ASP A 69 -8.58 14.94 -2.19
C ASP A 69 -7.09 14.95 -1.89
N GLU A 70 -6.58 16.09 -1.42
CA GLU A 70 -5.20 16.24 -0.99
C GLU A 70 -5.10 16.51 0.52
N ASN A 71 -6.08 16.03 1.29
CA ASN A 71 -6.17 16.23 2.74
C ASN A 71 -5.31 15.23 3.54
N PHE A 72 -4.23 14.75 2.97
CA PHE A 72 -3.34 13.83 3.64
C PHE A 72 -2.37 14.54 4.58
N GLY A 73 -1.99 13.84 5.64
CA GLY A 73 -1.05 14.34 6.62
C GLY A 73 -0.78 13.31 7.72
N PRO A 74 0.08 13.65 8.68
CA PRO A 74 0.39 12.75 9.78
C PRO A 74 -0.87 12.33 10.57
N THR A 75 -0.85 11.07 11.03
CA THR A 75 -1.90 10.49 11.87
C THR A 75 -1.25 9.83 13.09
N SER A 76 -2.05 9.20 13.95
CA SER A 76 -1.47 8.44 15.08
C SER A 76 -0.61 7.26 14.62
N GLU A 77 -0.87 6.73 13.43
CA GLU A 77 -0.16 5.57 12.87
C GLU A 77 0.93 5.94 11.85
N SER A 78 0.98 7.20 11.42
CA SER A 78 1.90 7.68 10.39
C SER A 78 2.57 8.98 10.81
N MET A 79 3.92 8.98 10.85
CA MET A 79 4.71 10.17 11.18
C MET A 79 4.63 11.23 10.10
N GLU A 80 4.54 10.78 8.84
CA GLU A 80 4.57 11.61 7.64
C GLU A 80 3.78 10.93 6.54
N VAL A 81 3.08 11.71 5.74
CA VAL A 81 2.36 11.23 4.56
C VAL A 81 2.74 12.14 3.40
N LYS A 82 3.12 11.54 2.27
CA LYS A 82 3.64 12.28 1.13
C LYS A 82 3.31 11.60 -0.19
N LEU A 83 3.07 12.40 -1.23
CA LEU A 83 3.04 11.92 -2.60
C LEU A 83 4.47 11.80 -3.13
N PHE A 84 4.74 10.72 -3.85
CA PHE A 84 6.04 10.47 -4.46
C PHE A 84 5.90 10.34 -5.97
N SER A 85 6.74 11.05 -6.72
CA SER A 85 6.98 10.68 -8.11
C SER A 85 7.85 9.42 -8.13
N LYS A 86 7.90 8.73 -9.28
CA LYS A 86 8.72 7.51 -9.40
C LYS A 86 10.19 7.73 -9.06
N ASP A 87 10.72 8.93 -9.35
CA ASP A 87 12.12 9.26 -9.10
C ASP A 87 12.40 9.64 -7.64
N GLU A 88 11.37 9.90 -6.85
CA GLU A 88 11.48 10.27 -5.45
C GLU A 88 11.34 9.08 -4.49
N ILE A 89 11.00 7.89 -4.98
CA ILE A 89 10.78 6.72 -4.13
C ILE A 89 12.06 6.32 -3.42
N LEU A 90 11.98 6.20 -2.10
CA LEU A 90 13.10 5.83 -1.24
C LEU A 90 13.16 4.30 -1.13
N TRP A 91 13.68 3.64 -2.15
CA TRP A 91 13.68 2.18 -2.29
C TRP A 91 14.30 1.43 -1.11
N ASN A 92 15.29 2.03 -0.46
CA ASN A 92 15.96 1.43 0.71
C ASN A 92 15.22 1.66 2.03
N GLU A 93 14.13 2.41 1.99
CA GLU A 93 13.33 2.78 3.18
C GLU A 93 11.90 2.28 3.10
N LEU A 94 11.62 1.30 2.26
CA LEU A 94 10.31 0.68 2.15
C LEU A 94 10.14 -0.39 3.24
N ALA A 95 8.96 -0.40 3.86
CA ALA A 95 8.69 -1.26 5.01
C ALA A 95 8.57 -2.75 4.67
N PHE A 96 8.00 -3.08 3.50
CA PHE A 96 7.67 -4.46 3.15
C PHE A 96 8.00 -4.79 1.69
N PRO A 97 8.43 -6.05 1.41
CA PRO A 97 8.69 -6.48 0.03
C PRO A 97 7.49 -6.38 -0.91
N THR A 98 6.27 -6.58 -0.40
CA THR A 98 5.04 -6.46 -1.19
C THR A 98 4.81 -5.03 -1.67
N VAL A 99 5.20 -4.03 -0.89
CA VAL A 99 5.15 -2.61 -1.27
C VAL A 99 6.13 -2.34 -2.40
N GLU A 100 7.38 -2.80 -2.27
CA GLU A 100 8.40 -2.63 -3.29
C GLU A 100 7.97 -3.22 -4.64
N ARG A 101 7.48 -4.47 -4.63
CA ARG A 101 7.02 -5.13 -5.85
C ARG A 101 5.83 -4.44 -6.48
N THR A 102 4.86 -4.02 -5.67
CA THR A 102 3.69 -3.29 -6.17
C THR A 102 4.09 -1.99 -6.84
N LEU A 103 4.99 -1.22 -6.23
CA LEU A 103 5.48 0.03 -6.81
C LEU A 103 6.25 -0.18 -8.11
N LYS A 104 7.07 -1.23 -8.21
CA LYS A 104 7.79 -1.56 -9.45
C LYS A 104 6.83 -1.89 -10.58
N TYR A 105 5.80 -2.70 -10.31
CA TYR A 105 4.75 -2.99 -11.30
C TYR A 105 4.01 -1.72 -11.72
N TYR A 106 3.68 -0.86 -10.77
CA TYR A 106 2.97 0.38 -11.03
C TYR A 106 3.76 1.31 -11.96
N ILE A 107 5.06 1.44 -11.73
CA ILE A 107 5.94 2.24 -12.59
C ILE A 107 5.98 1.68 -14.01
N GLU A 108 6.19 0.37 -14.15
CA GLU A 108 6.22 -0.31 -15.44
C GLU A 108 4.90 -0.14 -16.20
N ASP A 109 3.77 -0.40 -15.52
CA ASP A 109 2.45 -0.29 -16.11
C ASP A 109 2.10 1.15 -16.49
N SER A 110 2.54 2.13 -15.69
CA SER A 110 2.37 3.55 -16.00
C SER A 110 3.10 3.95 -17.27
N GLU A 111 4.33 3.45 -17.46
CA GLU A 111 5.12 3.70 -18.66
C GLU A 111 4.49 3.07 -19.90
N ASN A 112 3.89 1.90 -19.75
CA ASN A 112 3.20 1.17 -20.82
C ASN A 112 1.73 1.59 -20.99
N ASN A 113 1.22 2.43 -20.10
CA ASN A 113 -0.18 2.83 -20.03
C ASN A 113 -1.14 1.63 -20.03
N ASP A 114 -0.79 0.57 -19.30
CA ASP A 114 -1.55 -0.68 -19.24
C ASP A 114 -1.39 -1.33 -17.86
N PHE A 115 -2.40 -1.14 -17.00
CA PHE A 115 -2.42 -1.66 -15.64
C PHE A 115 -2.98 -3.08 -15.60
N ILE A 116 -2.16 -4.04 -15.19
CA ILE A 116 -2.47 -5.47 -15.23
C ILE A 116 -2.45 -6.03 -13.80
N PHE A 117 -3.52 -6.73 -13.41
CA PHE A 117 -3.57 -7.45 -12.13
C PHE A 117 -2.54 -8.59 -12.13
N ARG A 118 -1.80 -8.73 -11.02
CA ARG A 118 -0.83 -9.81 -10.82
C ARG A 118 -1.02 -10.48 -9.47
N GLU A 119 -0.83 -11.79 -9.46
CA GLU A 119 -0.80 -12.61 -8.25
C GLU A 119 0.55 -13.28 -8.14
N GLU A 120 1.17 -13.20 -6.97
CA GLU A 120 2.48 -13.82 -6.70
C GLU A 120 2.54 -14.49 -5.33
N ASP A 121 3.39 -15.49 -5.21
CA ASP A 121 3.74 -16.10 -3.93
C ASP A 121 5.11 -15.56 -3.48
N ILE A 122 5.21 -15.17 -2.22
CA ILE A 122 6.48 -14.80 -1.59
C ILE A 122 6.73 -15.78 -0.47
N THR A 123 7.73 -16.65 -0.64
CA THR A 123 8.04 -17.72 0.30
C THR A 123 9.18 -17.38 1.25
N LEU A 124 9.97 -16.36 0.94
CA LEU A 124 11.03 -15.82 1.80
C LEU A 124 10.82 -14.34 2.03
N TRP A 125 10.72 -13.99 3.29
CA TRP A 125 10.53 -12.63 3.75
C TRP A 125 11.76 -12.19 4.54
N LYS A 126 12.45 -11.21 4.00
CA LYS A 126 13.63 -10.67 4.69
C LYS A 126 13.39 -9.27 5.20
#